data_d68f21cba8e0ab7a21e8f52b2d5ac1ed
#
_entry.id   d68f21cba8e0ab7a21e8f52b2d5ac1ed
#
_cell.length_a   1.000
_cell.length_b   1.000
_cell.length_c   1.000
_cell.angle_alpha   90.00
_cell.angle_beta   90.00
_cell.angle_gamma   90.00
#
_symmetry.space_group_name_H-M   'P 1'
#
loop_
_entity.id
_entity.type
_entity.pdbx_description
1 polymer ?
#
loop_
_entity_poly.entity_id
_entity_poly.type
_entity_poly.pdbx_seq_one_letter_code
_entity_poly.pdbx_strand_id
1 'polypeptide(L)'
;MKLKVGVQLFSVMTELANDYLKTLENVAKAGYKYVEYVDVPGNSPEEIGNKVKELGLTAIASHVHFDPFTSTHEDMVKIVEDNVKMHSEAIILPMGIMTTMEEIKTVAAACNEMAALAKAHGMAFYYHNHCQEFYQVEGKTAYEWLVELTDPELVFFEVDTFWATRGGQKAVELIKKLGSRAKLIHQKDMGK
;
A
#
# COMPACT_ATOMS: atom_id res chain seq x y z
N MET A 1 -3.24 -6.77 22.41
CA MET A 1 -2.93 -5.67 21.48
C MET A 1 -4.22 -5.10 20.97
N LYS A 2 -4.45 -3.78 21.01
CA LYS A 2 -5.68 -3.16 20.48
C LYS A 2 -5.45 -2.93 18.98
N LEU A 3 -6.31 -3.47 18.12
CA LEU A 3 -6.23 -3.24 16.68
C LEU A 3 -6.47 -1.76 16.37
N LYS A 4 -5.66 -1.20 15.48
CA LYS A 4 -5.89 0.11 14.88
C LYS A 4 -6.83 -0.10 13.69
N VAL A 5 -7.90 0.66 13.61
CA VAL A 5 -8.85 0.64 12.49
C VAL A 5 -8.80 2.00 11.81
N GLY A 6 -8.56 2.01 10.52
CA GLY A 6 -8.49 3.19 9.68
C GLY A 6 -9.40 3.09 8.46
N VAL A 7 -9.41 4.14 7.66
CA VAL A 7 -10.10 4.17 6.38
C VAL A 7 -9.08 4.43 5.27
N GLN A 8 -9.13 3.59 4.23
CA GLN A 8 -8.45 3.89 2.97
C GLN A 8 -9.28 4.92 2.20
N LEU A 9 -8.64 6.01 1.81
CA LEU A 9 -9.33 7.15 1.20
C LEU A 9 -9.90 6.86 -0.20
N PHE A 10 -9.51 5.75 -0.83
CA PHE A 10 -10.18 5.25 -2.04
C PHE A 10 -11.68 4.99 -1.81
N SER A 11 -12.07 4.64 -0.59
CA SER A 11 -13.48 4.41 -0.22
C SER A 11 -14.34 5.68 -0.30
N VAL A 12 -13.71 6.86 -0.34
CA VAL A 12 -14.34 8.19 -0.45
C VAL A 12 -13.74 9.00 -1.61
N MET A 13 -13.35 8.29 -2.69
CA MET A 13 -12.60 8.86 -3.82
C MET A 13 -13.36 10.00 -4.52
N THR A 14 -14.68 9.92 -4.61
CA THR A 14 -15.50 10.97 -5.24
C THR A 14 -15.42 12.27 -4.46
N GLU A 15 -15.53 12.21 -3.15
CA GLU A 15 -15.42 13.35 -2.24
C GLU A 15 -13.98 13.88 -2.22
N LEU A 16 -13.02 12.95 -2.22
CA LEU A 16 -11.60 13.27 -2.23
C LEU A 16 -11.19 14.05 -3.49
N ALA A 17 -11.67 13.63 -4.65
CA ALA A 17 -11.41 14.30 -5.92
C ALA A 17 -12.07 15.70 -6.02
N ASN A 18 -13.16 15.92 -5.28
CA ASN A 18 -13.82 17.24 -5.23
C ASN A 18 -13.09 18.20 -4.28
N ASP A 19 -12.71 17.73 -3.10
CA ASP A 19 -11.99 18.53 -2.10
C ASP A 19 -11.28 17.60 -1.10
N TYR A 20 -9.98 17.44 -1.31
CA TYR A 20 -9.14 16.54 -0.52
C TYR A 20 -9.12 16.92 0.96
N LEU A 21 -8.84 18.19 1.26
CA LEU A 21 -8.68 18.66 2.64
C LEU A 21 -10.00 18.61 3.40
N LYS A 22 -11.10 18.94 2.72
CA LYS A 22 -12.44 18.84 3.29
C LYS A 22 -12.84 17.39 3.57
N THR A 23 -12.46 16.47 2.72
CA THR A 23 -12.73 15.05 2.92
C THR A 23 -11.97 14.53 4.14
N LEU A 24 -10.73 14.93 4.37
CA LEU A 24 -10.00 14.61 5.60
C LEU A 24 -10.73 15.13 6.86
N GLU A 25 -11.28 16.34 6.82
CA GLU A 25 -12.11 16.86 7.92
C GLU A 25 -13.33 15.98 8.19
N ASN A 26 -14.02 15.54 7.14
CA ASN A 26 -15.20 14.68 7.26
C ASN A 26 -14.83 13.30 7.83
N VAL A 27 -13.71 12.74 7.40
CA VAL A 27 -13.16 11.48 7.95
C VAL A 27 -12.85 11.61 9.43
N ALA A 28 -12.20 12.70 9.85
CA ALA A 28 -11.91 12.96 11.25
C ALA A 28 -13.22 13.15 12.08
N LYS A 29 -14.21 13.89 11.55
CA LYS A 29 -15.53 14.06 12.17
C LYS A 29 -16.30 12.75 12.30
N ALA A 30 -16.14 11.82 11.38
CA ALA A 30 -16.72 10.48 11.46
C ALA A 30 -16.08 9.60 12.56
N GLY A 31 -15.00 10.09 13.20
CA GLY A 31 -14.36 9.44 14.33
C GLY A 31 -13.15 8.57 13.99
N TYR A 32 -12.74 8.49 12.73
CA TYR A 32 -11.50 7.81 12.34
C TYR A 32 -10.29 8.53 12.94
N LYS A 33 -9.28 7.73 13.28
CA LYS A 33 -7.96 8.21 13.75
C LYS A 33 -6.83 7.86 12.80
N TYR A 34 -7.06 6.90 11.95
CA TYR A 34 -6.07 6.37 11.01
C TYR A 34 -6.62 6.48 9.60
N VAL A 35 -5.77 6.94 8.69
CA VAL A 35 -6.07 7.05 7.26
C VAL A 35 -4.97 6.39 6.45
N GLU A 36 -5.34 5.89 5.31
CA GLU A 36 -4.42 5.45 4.28
C GLU A 36 -4.67 6.28 3.05
N TYR A 37 -3.60 6.93 2.59
CA TYR A 37 -3.66 7.81 1.45
C TYR A 37 -3.83 7.04 0.13
N VAL A 38 -4.45 7.74 -0.82
CA VAL A 38 -4.38 7.41 -2.23
C VAL A 38 -3.96 8.67 -2.98
N ASP A 39 -3.28 8.48 -4.09
CA ASP A 39 -2.83 9.59 -4.91
C ASP A 39 -4.02 10.25 -5.63
N VAL A 40 -4.22 11.52 -5.34
CA VAL A 40 -5.23 12.38 -6.01
C VAL A 40 -4.59 13.73 -6.27
N PRO A 41 -4.60 14.20 -7.51
CA PRO A 41 -4.04 15.50 -7.86
C PRO A 41 -4.74 16.66 -7.15
N GLY A 42 -4.02 17.74 -6.86
CA GLY A 42 -4.62 19.01 -6.47
C GLY A 42 -3.99 19.68 -5.24
N ASN A 43 -3.55 18.92 -4.25
CA ASN A 43 -2.88 19.48 -3.07
C ASN A 43 -1.41 19.07 -3.04
N SER A 44 -0.56 19.93 -2.45
CA SER A 44 0.84 19.57 -2.23
C SER A 44 0.97 18.55 -1.09
N PRO A 45 2.04 17.74 -1.08
CA PRO A 45 2.33 16.83 0.03
C PRO A 45 2.36 17.53 1.40
N GLU A 46 2.90 18.74 1.46
CA GLU A 46 2.95 19.54 2.67
C GLU A 46 1.57 19.97 3.17
N GLU A 47 0.67 20.38 2.26
CA GLU A 47 -0.72 20.77 2.62
C GLU A 47 -1.48 19.58 3.21
N ILE A 48 -1.37 18.40 2.58
CA ILE A 48 -2.01 17.17 3.05
C ILE A 48 -1.46 16.77 4.43
N GLY A 49 -0.13 16.73 4.58
CA GLY A 49 0.54 16.37 5.82
C GLY A 49 0.19 17.31 6.98
N ASN A 50 0.18 18.62 6.71
CA ASN A 50 -0.22 19.63 7.71
C ASN A 50 -1.67 19.45 8.13
N LYS A 51 -2.58 19.18 7.18
CA LYS A 51 -4.01 18.98 7.46
C LYS A 51 -4.26 17.74 8.31
N VAL A 52 -3.60 16.62 7.99
CA VAL A 52 -3.71 15.39 8.77
C VAL A 52 -3.24 15.61 10.21
N LYS A 53 -2.13 16.33 10.39
CA LYS A 53 -1.60 16.68 11.72
C LYS A 53 -2.55 17.61 12.49
N GLU A 54 -3.09 18.65 11.83
CA GLU A 54 -4.09 19.58 12.41
C GLU A 54 -5.30 18.82 12.93
N LEU A 55 -5.79 17.83 12.18
CA LEU A 55 -6.97 17.03 12.52
C LEU A 55 -6.69 15.93 13.55
N GLY A 56 -5.44 15.73 13.97
CA GLY A 56 -5.05 14.66 14.87
C GLY A 56 -5.23 13.26 14.27
N LEU A 57 -5.17 13.17 12.93
CA LEU A 57 -5.14 11.91 12.20
C LEU A 57 -3.71 11.36 12.14
N THR A 58 -3.59 10.06 11.90
CA THR A 58 -2.33 9.39 11.61
C THR A 58 -2.43 8.75 10.23
N ALA A 59 -1.53 9.10 9.33
CA ALA A 59 -1.41 8.47 8.02
C ALA A 59 -0.56 7.20 8.16
N ILE A 60 -1.23 6.04 8.19
CA ILE A 60 -0.56 4.75 8.41
C ILE A 60 0.17 4.26 7.18
N ALA A 61 -0.26 4.65 5.99
CA ALA A 61 0.36 4.28 4.73
C ALA A 61 -0.16 5.17 3.58
N SER A 62 0.52 5.07 2.43
CA SER A 62 0.15 5.73 1.20
C SER A 62 0.28 4.78 0.01
N HIS A 63 -0.81 4.56 -0.72
CA HIS A 63 -0.75 3.95 -2.05
C HIS A 63 -0.14 4.94 -3.02
N VAL A 64 0.95 4.57 -3.66
CA VAL A 64 1.69 5.44 -4.58
C VAL A 64 1.64 4.90 -6.01
N HIS A 65 1.55 5.80 -6.98
CA HIS A 65 1.74 5.46 -8.38
C HIS A 65 3.22 5.40 -8.71
N PHE A 66 3.72 4.17 -8.82
CA PHE A 66 5.06 3.90 -9.24
C PHE A 66 5.03 2.66 -10.14
N ASP A 67 5.66 2.77 -11.30
CA ASP A 67 5.72 1.66 -12.26
C ASP A 67 7.08 0.96 -12.13
N PRO A 68 7.12 -0.30 -11.68
CA PRO A 68 8.36 -1.07 -11.54
C PRO A 68 9.19 -1.20 -12.81
N PHE A 69 8.59 -0.98 -13.98
CA PHE A 69 9.26 -1.16 -15.28
C PHE A 69 9.84 0.13 -15.86
N THR A 70 9.33 1.28 -15.43
CA THR A 70 9.68 2.57 -16.05
C THR A 70 10.15 3.62 -15.06
N SER A 71 9.81 3.50 -13.77
CA SER A 71 10.23 4.46 -12.75
C SER A 71 11.74 4.38 -12.52
N THR A 72 12.37 5.54 -12.48
CA THR A 72 13.79 5.69 -12.18
C THR A 72 14.06 5.71 -10.68
N HIS A 73 15.33 5.62 -10.29
CA HIS A 73 15.73 5.81 -8.90
C HIS A 73 15.31 7.19 -8.37
N GLU A 74 15.46 8.23 -9.18
CA GLU A 74 15.08 9.59 -8.85
C GLU A 74 13.57 9.74 -8.62
N ASP A 75 12.74 9.03 -9.40
CA ASP A 75 11.29 8.99 -9.18
C ASP A 75 10.94 8.34 -7.84
N MET A 76 11.61 7.25 -7.48
CA MET A 76 11.45 6.58 -6.19
C MET A 76 11.87 7.48 -5.02
N VAL A 77 12.99 8.18 -5.14
CA VAL A 77 13.46 9.15 -4.13
C VAL A 77 12.41 10.25 -3.94
N LYS A 78 11.89 10.81 -5.04
CA LYS A 78 10.84 11.83 -4.96
C LYS A 78 9.57 11.33 -4.27
N ILE A 79 9.12 10.11 -4.57
CA ILE A 79 7.97 9.50 -3.90
C ILE A 79 8.22 9.41 -2.38
N VAL A 80 9.41 8.98 -1.97
CA VAL A 80 9.78 8.88 -0.56
C VAL A 80 9.77 10.26 0.11
N GLU A 81 10.38 11.28 -0.52
CA GLU A 81 10.42 12.66 0.00
C GLU A 81 9.01 13.25 0.15
N ASP A 82 8.12 13.04 -0.83
CA ASP A 82 6.74 13.51 -0.77
C ASP A 82 5.97 12.81 0.37
N ASN A 83 6.19 11.53 0.58
CA ASN A 83 5.58 10.79 1.70
C ASN A 83 6.12 11.21 3.08
N VAL A 84 7.39 11.61 3.18
CA VAL A 84 7.93 12.25 4.40
C VAL A 84 7.17 13.53 4.71
N LYS A 85 6.93 14.40 3.71
CA LYS A 85 6.17 15.65 3.87
C LYS A 85 4.70 15.40 4.23
N MET A 86 4.12 14.33 3.72
CA MET A 86 2.76 13.87 4.05
C MET A 86 2.67 13.21 5.43
N HIS A 87 3.77 13.01 6.14
CA HIS A 87 3.85 12.28 7.42
C HIS A 87 3.30 10.85 7.34
N SER A 88 3.47 10.18 6.20
CA SER A 88 3.08 8.78 6.04
C SER A 88 4.02 7.84 6.82
N GLU A 89 3.47 6.84 7.53
CA GLU A 89 4.28 5.83 8.22
C GLU A 89 4.82 4.76 7.26
N ALA A 90 4.20 4.62 6.07
CA ALA A 90 4.60 3.61 5.08
C ALA A 90 4.23 3.99 3.65
N ILE A 91 4.90 3.35 2.70
CA ILE A 91 4.62 3.41 1.26
C ILE A 91 4.08 2.06 0.82
N ILE A 92 3.06 2.05 -0.03
CA ILE A 92 2.45 0.84 -0.59
C ILE A 92 2.54 0.88 -2.11
N LEU A 93 3.10 -0.19 -2.70
CA LEU A 93 2.90 -0.48 -4.12
C LEU A 93 1.55 -1.21 -4.28
N PRO A 94 0.55 -0.58 -4.93
CA PRO A 94 -0.79 -1.15 -4.98
C PRO A 94 -0.94 -2.30 -5.96
N MET A 95 -0.07 -2.42 -6.96
CA MET A 95 -0.17 -3.42 -8.02
C MET A 95 1.12 -3.48 -8.85
N GLY A 96 1.45 -4.68 -9.36
CA GLY A 96 2.51 -4.90 -10.35
C GLY A 96 2.05 -5.91 -11.41
N ILE A 97 2.52 -5.75 -12.65
CA ILE A 97 2.31 -6.74 -13.71
C ILE A 97 3.27 -7.91 -13.45
N MET A 98 2.74 -9.12 -13.27
CA MET A 98 3.49 -10.31 -12.88
C MET A 98 2.96 -11.56 -13.61
N THR A 99 2.99 -11.54 -14.94
CA THR A 99 2.50 -12.65 -15.78
C THR A 99 3.63 -13.60 -16.23
N THR A 100 4.86 -13.15 -16.11
CA THR A 100 6.07 -13.91 -16.42
C THR A 100 7.07 -13.84 -15.26
N MET A 101 8.01 -14.80 -15.22
CA MET A 101 9.07 -14.79 -14.20
C MET A 101 9.98 -13.54 -14.31
N GLU A 102 10.20 -13.02 -15.50
CA GLU A 102 10.98 -11.80 -15.72
C GLU A 102 10.28 -10.58 -15.10
N GLU A 103 8.98 -10.43 -15.35
CA GLU A 103 8.18 -9.36 -14.75
C GLU A 103 8.15 -9.47 -13.21
N ILE A 104 8.00 -10.69 -12.67
CA ILE A 104 8.01 -10.91 -11.21
C ILE A 104 9.36 -10.48 -10.62
N LYS A 105 10.48 -10.84 -11.26
CA LYS A 105 11.82 -10.42 -10.80
C LYS A 105 11.97 -8.90 -10.84
N THR A 106 11.46 -8.25 -11.87
CA THR A 106 11.49 -6.79 -12.02
C THR A 106 10.70 -6.12 -10.89
N VAL A 107 9.46 -6.58 -10.64
CA VAL A 107 8.63 -6.07 -9.55
C VAL A 107 9.28 -6.31 -8.19
N ALA A 108 9.86 -7.49 -7.95
CA ALA A 108 10.54 -7.81 -6.70
C ALA A 108 11.77 -6.92 -6.47
N ALA A 109 12.57 -6.67 -7.52
CA ALA A 109 13.73 -5.78 -7.43
C ALA A 109 13.32 -4.35 -7.08
N ALA A 110 12.31 -3.82 -7.76
CA ALA A 110 11.75 -2.50 -7.50
C ALA A 110 11.15 -2.38 -6.08
N CYS A 111 10.47 -3.42 -5.59
CA CYS A 111 9.99 -3.47 -4.20
C CYS A 111 11.16 -3.43 -3.20
N ASN A 112 12.22 -4.18 -3.43
CA ASN A 112 13.40 -4.19 -2.55
C ASN A 112 14.10 -2.82 -2.52
N GLU A 113 14.24 -2.16 -3.67
CA GLU A 113 14.83 -0.82 -3.78
C GLU A 113 13.98 0.21 -3.06
N MET A 114 12.68 0.29 -3.35
CA MET A 114 11.77 1.23 -2.68
C MET A 114 11.72 0.98 -1.17
N ALA A 115 11.73 -0.27 -0.73
CA ALA A 115 11.73 -0.62 0.68
C ALA A 115 13.01 -0.16 1.40
N ALA A 116 14.17 -0.26 0.74
CA ALA A 116 15.42 0.25 1.29
C ALA A 116 15.42 1.78 1.41
N LEU A 117 14.91 2.49 0.39
CA LEU A 117 14.74 3.94 0.40
C LEU A 117 13.77 4.39 1.50
N ALA A 118 12.60 3.76 1.61
CA ALA A 118 11.60 4.05 2.63
C ALA A 118 12.19 3.87 4.04
N LYS A 119 12.88 2.75 4.28
CA LYS A 119 13.55 2.47 5.56
C LYS A 119 14.60 3.52 5.94
N ALA A 120 15.37 4.02 4.97
CA ALA A 120 16.37 5.09 5.20
C ALA A 120 15.73 6.39 5.70
N HIS A 121 14.44 6.58 5.44
CA HIS A 121 13.64 7.74 5.88
C HIS A 121 12.68 7.40 7.03
N GLY A 122 12.85 6.23 7.67
CA GLY A 122 12.05 5.82 8.83
C GLY A 122 10.64 5.30 8.50
N MET A 123 10.37 5.02 7.24
CA MET A 123 9.10 4.47 6.76
C MET A 123 9.20 2.97 6.48
N ALA A 124 8.06 2.28 6.53
CA ALA A 124 7.94 0.91 6.06
C ALA A 124 7.54 0.86 4.57
N PHE A 125 7.68 -0.31 3.96
CA PHE A 125 7.18 -0.56 2.62
C PHE A 125 6.30 -1.81 2.61
N TYR A 126 5.16 -1.72 1.90
CA TYR A 126 4.23 -2.83 1.73
C TYR A 126 3.90 -3.06 0.25
N TYR A 127 3.59 -4.30 -0.08
CA TYR A 127 2.94 -4.67 -1.34
C TYR A 127 1.47 -5.00 -1.06
N HIS A 128 0.56 -4.43 -1.83
CA HIS A 128 -0.87 -4.71 -1.77
C HIS A 128 -1.27 -5.67 -2.89
N ASN A 129 -2.03 -6.71 -2.57
CA ASN A 129 -2.47 -7.67 -3.56
C ASN A 129 -3.84 -7.35 -4.14
N HIS A 130 -4.00 -7.69 -5.42
CA HIS A 130 -5.27 -7.93 -6.09
C HIS A 130 -5.46 -9.43 -6.35
N CYS A 131 -6.30 -9.81 -7.32
CA CYS A 131 -6.52 -11.22 -7.64
C CYS A 131 -5.53 -11.78 -8.66
N GLN A 132 -4.95 -10.94 -9.51
CA GLN A 132 -4.05 -11.38 -10.59
C GLN A 132 -2.73 -11.94 -10.08
N GLU A 133 -2.26 -11.53 -8.91
CA GLU A 133 -1.04 -12.05 -8.31
C GLU A 133 -1.14 -13.53 -7.92
N PHE A 134 -2.37 -14.06 -7.85
CA PHE A 134 -2.61 -15.47 -7.53
C PHE A 134 -2.69 -16.37 -8.77
N TYR A 135 -2.44 -15.86 -9.97
CA TYR A 135 -2.26 -16.68 -11.16
C TYR A 135 -0.93 -17.43 -11.11
N GLN A 136 -0.92 -18.63 -11.73
CA GLN A 136 0.23 -19.52 -11.73
C GLN A 136 1.28 -19.07 -12.75
N VAL A 137 2.52 -18.97 -12.31
CA VAL A 137 3.71 -18.73 -13.12
C VAL A 137 4.76 -19.74 -12.67
N GLU A 138 5.19 -20.62 -13.59
CA GLU A 138 6.24 -21.63 -13.34
C GLU A 138 6.04 -22.43 -12.03
N GLY A 139 4.80 -22.92 -11.81
CA GLY A 139 4.47 -23.86 -10.73
C GLY A 139 4.15 -23.25 -9.36
N LYS A 140 4.18 -21.92 -9.24
CA LYS A 140 3.72 -21.17 -8.04
C LYS A 140 2.88 -19.98 -8.48
N THR A 141 2.14 -19.39 -7.56
CA THR A 141 1.51 -18.10 -7.83
C THR A 141 2.55 -16.99 -7.94
N ALA A 142 2.27 -15.95 -8.76
CA ALA A 142 3.14 -14.78 -8.84
C ALA A 142 3.36 -14.13 -7.45
N TYR A 143 2.33 -14.18 -6.59
CA TYR A 143 2.43 -13.71 -5.20
C TYR A 143 3.45 -14.52 -4.37
N GLU A 144 3.46 -15.86 -4.51
CA GLU A 144 4.45 -16.71 -3.81
C GLU A 144 5.87 -16.41 -4.27
N TRP A 145 6.07 -16.21 -5.57
CA TRP A 145 7.35 -15.78 -6.09
C TRP A 145 7.77 -14.41 -5.56
N LEU A 146 6.86 -13.44 -5.53
CA LEU A 146 7.15 -12.13 -4.97
C LEU A 146 7.58 -12.21 -3.50
N VAL A 147 6.90 -13.04 -2.70
CA VAL A 147 7.28 -13.29 -1.30
C VAL A 147 8.67 -13.87 -1.18
N GLU A 148 9.05 -14.82 -2.07
CA GLU A 148 10.36 -15.47 -2.04
C GLU A 148 11.50 -14.55 -2.53
N LEU A 149 11.23 -13.67 -3.51
CA LEU A 149 12.23 -12.82 -4.15
C LEU A 149 12.44 -11.48 -3.45
N THR A 150 11.58 -11.14 -2.48
CA THR A 150 11.68 -9.89 -1.74
C THR A 150 12.31 -10.09 -0.36
N ASP A 151 13.10 -9.10 0.08
CA ASP A 151 13.76 -9.09 1.38
C ASP A 151 12.73 -9.15 2.52
N PRO A 152 12.74 -10.20 3.37
CA PRO A 152 11.76 -10.37 4.44
C PRO A 152 11.89 -9.34 5.57
N GLU A 153 13.01 -8.62 5.66
CA GLU A 153 13.27 -7.58 6.67
C GLU A 153 12.85 -6.18 6.19
N LEU A 154 12.54 -6.03 4.89
CA LEU A 154 12.25 -4.74 4.27
C LEU A 154 10.86 -4.68 3.65
N VAL A 155 10.47 -5.74 2.92
CA VAL A 155 9.21 -5.78 2.18
C VAL A 155 8.18 -6.55 2.99
N PHE A 156 7.11 -5.87 3.35
CA PHE A 156 5.96 -6.43 4.03
C PHE A 156 4.75 -6.46 3.12
N PHE A 157 3.62 -6.96 3.60
CA PHE A 157 2.41 -7.12 2.82
C PHE A 157 1.20 -6.49 3.49
N GLU A 158 0.44 -5.77 2.70
CA GLU A 158 -0.92 -5.40 2.99
C GLU A 158 -1.85 -6.40 2.30
N VAL A 159 -2.51 -7.24 3.07
CA VAL A 159 -3.37 -8.30 2.53
C VAL A 159 -4.78 -7.77 2.33
N ASP A 160 -5.22 -7.62 1.08
CA ASP A 160 -6.62 -7.38 0.77
C ASP A 160 -7.39 -8.71 0.76
N THR A 161 -8.30 -8.88 1.71
CA THR A 161 -9.04 -10.12 1.93
C THR A 161 -10.06 -10.41 0.84
N PHE A 162 -10.64 -9.37 0.24
CA PHE A 162 -11.55 -9.51 -0.89
C PHE A 162 -10.82 -10.01 -2.14
N TRP A 163 -9.72 -9.34 -2.50
CA TRP A 163 -8.97 -9.70 -3.69
C TRP A 163 -8.27 -11.06 -3.55
N ALA A 164 -7.77 -11.40 -2.37
CA ALA A 164 -7.23 -12.73 -2.10
C ALA A 164 -8.31 -13.82 -2.29
N THR A 165 -9.51 -13.61 -1.74
CA THR A 165 -10.64 -14.54 -1.91
C THR A 165 -11.05 -14.66 -3.38
N ARG A 166 -11.12 -13.54 -4.10
CA ARG A 166 -11.42 -13.49 -5.53
C ARG A 166 -10.36 -14.19 -6.38
N GLY A 167 -9.10 -14.17 -5.93
CA GLY A 167 -7.98 -14.93 -6.51
C GLY A 167 -7.93 -16.38 -6.08
N GLY A 168 -8.99 -16.92 -5.44
CA GLY A 168 -9.10 -18.32 -5.02
C GLY A 168 -8.32 -18.66 -3.75
N GLN A 169 -7.83 -17.67 -3.01
CA GLN A 169 -7.08 -17.87 -1.77
C GLN A 169 -8.01 -17.85 -0.55
N LYS A 170 -7.62 -18.57 0.48
CA LYS A 170 -8.21 -18.42 1.81
C LYS A 170 -7.42 -17.34 2.57
N ALA A 171 -8.00 -16.16 2.69
CA ALA A 171 -7.31 -14.99 3.24
C ALA A 171 -6.65 -15.25 4.61
N VAL A 172 -7.32 -15.99 5.51
CA VAL A 172 -6.77 -16.35 6.82
C VAL A 172 -5.54 -17.26 6.71
N GLU A 173 -5.52 -18.19 5.77
CA GLU A 173 -4.38 -19.08 5.54
C GLU A 173 -3.21 -18.29 4.92
N LEU A 174 -3.50 -17.39 4.00
CA LEU A 174 -2.50 -16.49 3.40
C LEU A 174 -1.82 -15.63 4.49
N ILE A 175 -2.61 -14.98 5.35
CA ILE A 175 -2.10 -14.18 6.46
C ILE A 175 -1.21 -15.01 7.39
N LYS A 176 -1.64 -16.24 7.73
CA LYS A 176 -0.84 -17.16 8.56
C LYS A 176 0.48 -17.56 7.89
N LYS A 177 0.45 -17.80 6.56
CA LYS A 177 1.65 -18.15 5.77
C LYS A 177 2.66 -16.99 5.73
N LEU A 178 2.19 -15.77 5.57
CA LEU A 178 3.02 -14.56 5.60
C LEU A 178 3.60 -14.27 7.00
N GLY A 179 2.90 -14.67 8.06
CA GLY A 179 3.35 -14.49 9.44
C GLY A 179 3.63 -13.03 9.77
N SER A 180 4.85 -12.74 10.23
CA SER A 180 5.27 -11.38 10.61
C SER A 180 5.35 -10.39 9.44
N ARG A 181 5.31 -10.87 8.19
CA ARG A 181 5.31 -10.00 7.00
C ARG A 181 3.91 -9.46 6.65
N ALA A 182 2.80 -10.06 7.13
CA ALA A 182 1.46 -9.48 7.02
C ALA A 182 1.30 -8.39 8.08
N LYS A 183 1.40 -7.12 7.69
CA LYS A 183 1.41 -5.96 8.62
C LYS A 183 0.12 -5.15 8.57
N LEU A 184 -0.47 -5.05 7.39
CA LEU A 184 -1.74 -4.35 7.15
C LEU A 184 -2.75 -5.31 6.53
N ILE A 185 -4.03 -5.03 6.73
CA ILE A 185 -5.13 -5.84 6.18
C ILE A 185 -6.20 -4.89 5.67
N HIS A 186 -6.52 -5.00 4.40
CA HIS A 186 -7.76 -4.46 3.87
C HIS A 186 -8.88 -5.46 4.11
N GLN A 187 -9.74 -5.10 5.06
CA GLN A 187 -10.96 -5.87 5.30
C GLN A 187 -12.06 -5.34 4.39
N LYS A 188 -12.35 -6.10 3.36
CA LYS A 188 -13.31 -5.78 2.32
C LYS A 188 -14.29 -6.94 2.19
N ASP A 189 -15.57 -6.65 2.05
CA ASP A 189 -16.61 -7.66 1.88
C ASP A 189 -16.91 -7.92 0.40
N MET A 190 -17.34 -9.15 0.09
CA MET A 190 -17.88 -9.50 -1.21
C MET A 190 -19.42 -9.37 -1.12
N GLY A 191 -19.97 -8.37 -1.83
CA GLY A 191 -21.42 -8.32 -2.05
C GLY A 191 -21.91 -9.58 -2.76
N LYS A 192 -23.18 -9.93 -2.50
CA LYS A 192 -23.87 -11.06 -3.18
C LYS A 192 -24.07 -10.78 -4.64
#